data_9e6d401ff0d4c74495a339cc1027fa45
#
_entry.id   9e6d401ff0d4c74495a339cc1027fa45
#
_cell.length_a   1.000
_cell.length_b   1.000
_cell.length_c   1.000
_cell.angle_alpha   90.00
_cell.angle_beta   90.00
_cell.angle_gamma   90.00
#
_symmetry.space_group_name_H-M   'P 1'
#
loop_
_entity.id
_entity.type
_entity.pdbx_description
1 polymer ?
#
loop_
_entity_poly.entity_id
_entity_poly.type
_entity_poly.pdbx_seq_one_letter_code
_entity_poly.pdbx_strand_id
1 'polypeptide(L)'
;LVWDENPGHVPEAIYPEGMRETLARVLREKGLNGLREIPCALQTAHLDQPEQGLPDALLAETDVLVWWAHLRHAELSDSRTAAIVKAVETRGLGLVVLHSAHYAKPFLQLLKTTGHLKGGWHENGQPEEIRVCAPQHPIAQGISDFTLPAEEMYGAPFDVPAPECLVFQSYFPQAQRFFPSGLAWSVGAGIDPNFASGPGGGQGQGEGQGRIFYFRPGHEAHPTYFHPQVQALLFNAVCWAGHRI
;
A
#
# COMPACT_ATOMS: atom_id res chain seq x y z
N LEU A 1 -0.08 -9.50 5.77
CA LEU A 1 -1.51 -9.66 5.51
C LEU A 1 -1.91 -8.84 4.29
N VAL A 2 -2.60 -9.43 3.31
CA VAL A 2 -3.25 -8.69 2.21
C VAL A 2 -4.75 -8.64 2.49
N TRP A 3 -5.30 -7.44 2.52
CA TRP A 3 -6.71 -7.21 2.80
C TRP A 3 -7.38 -6.41 1.68
N ASP A 4 -8.60 -6.78 1.33
CA ASP A 4 -9.46 -5.99 0.45
C ASP A 4 -10.90 -5.86 1.00
N GLU A 5 -11.67 -4.98 0.40
CA GLU A 5 -13.09 -4.76 0.73
C GLU A 5 -14.03 -5.85 0.20
N ASN A 6 -13.51 -6.96 -0.33
CA ASN A 6 -14.26 -8.00 -1.05
C ASN A 6 -15.09 -7.41 -2.21
N PRO A 7 -14.46 -6.77 -3.19
CA PRO A 7 -15.15 -6.05 -4.23
C PRO A 7 -15.83 -7.01 -5.23
N GLY A 8 -17.16 -6.89 -5.34
CA GLY A 8 -17.93 -7.69 -6.30
C GLY A 8 -17.88 -7.18 -7.75
N HIS A 9 -17.17 -6.06 -7.99
CA HIS A 9 -17.13 -5.40 -9.30
C HIS A 9 -15.80 -5.56 -10.04
N VAL A 10 -14.83 -6.26 -9.45
CA VAL A 10 -13.53 -6.54 -10.09
C VAL A 10 -13.75 -7.45 -11.30
N PRO A 11 -13.34 -7.05 -12.52
CA PRO A 11 -13.53 -7.86 -13.71
C PRO A 11 -12.73 -9.17 -13.66
N GLU A 12 -13.41 -10.31 -13.69
CA GLU A 12 -12.81 -11.64 -13.69
C GLU A 12 -11.88 -11.85 -14.91
N ALA A 13 -12.17 -11.20 -16.03
CA ALA A 13 -11.32 -11.25 -17.23
C ALA A 13 -9.91 -10.63 -16.99
N ILE A 14 -9.76 -9.73 -16.02
CA ILE A 14 -8.50 -9.08 -15.67
C ILE A 14 -7.90 -9.71 -14.42
N TYR A 15 -8.69 -9.90 -13.39
CA TYR A 15 -8.29 -10.47 -12.12
C TYR A 15 -9.12 -11.71 -11.76
N PRO A 16 -8.86 -12.87 -12.40
CA PRO A 16 -9.69 -14.08 -12.24
C PRO A 16 -9.69 -14.63 -10.81
N GLU A 17 -8.66 -14.36 -10.04
CA GLU A 17 -8.56 -14.74 -8.62
C GLU A 17 -9.11 -13.65 -7.68
N GLY A 18 -9.57 -12.52 -8.24
CA GLY A 18 -9.86 -11.31 -7.49
C GLY A 18 -8.60 -10.52 -7.09
N MET A 19 -8.80 -9.33 -6.54
CA MET A 19 -7.71 -8.38 -6.27
C MET A 19 -6.77 -8.90 -5.18
N ARG A 20 -7.31 -9.31 -4.06
CA ARG A 20 -6.58 -9.78 -2.89
C ARG A 20 -5.67 -10.98 -3.20
N GLU A 21 -6.19 -11.99 -3.86
CA GLU A 21 -5.43 -13.21 -4.15
C GLU A 21 -4.35 -12.93 -5.22
N THR A 22 -4.64 -12.06 -6.19
CA THR A 22 -3.62 -11.61 -7.17
C THR A 22 -2.46 -10.91 -6.48
N LEU A 23 -2.73 -9.96 -5.59
CA LEU A 23 -1.69 -9.27 -4.81
C LEU A 23 -0.89 -10.26 -3.94
N ALA A 24 -1.58 -11.19 -3.28
CA ALA A 24 -0.94 -12.21 -2.47
C ALA A 24 -0.03 -13.12 -3.29
N ARG A 25 -0.49 -13.56 -4.47
CA ARG A 25 0.32 -14.37 -5.40
C ARG A 25 1.56 -13.62 -5.87
N VAL A 26 1.38 -12.38 -6.32
CA VAL A 26 2.49 -11.51 -6.76
C VAL A 26 3.57 -11.37 -5.67
N LEU A 27 3.15 -11.07 -4.44
CA LEU A 27 4.08 -10.92 -3.33
C LEU A 27 4.79 -12.23 -2.98
N ARG A 28 4.08 -13.36 -3.02
CA ARG A 28 4.65 -14.69 -2.78
C ARG A 28 5.69 -15.05 -3.84
N GLU A 29 5.36 -14.88 -5.12
CA GLU A 29 6.27 -15.17 -6.23
C GLU A 29 7.52 -14.30 -6.19
N LYS A 30 7.41 -13.01 -5.87
CA LYS A 30 8.56 -12.11 -5.72
C LYS A 30 9.41 -12.45 -4.51
N GLY A 31 8.81 -12.84 -3.40
CA GLY A 31 9.51 -13.28 -2.19
C GLY A 31 10.32 -14.57 -2.40
N LEU A 32 9.78 -15.53 -3.17
CA LEU A 32 10.44 -16.80 -3.46
C LEU A 32 11.50 -16.69 -4.56
N ASN A 33 11.29 -15.82 -5.57
CA ASN A 33 12.15 -15.68 -6.75
C ASN A 33 13.01 -14.41 -6.73
N GLY A 34 12.94 -13.63 -5.66
CA GLY A 34 13.69 -12.38 -5.51
C GLY A 34 15.16 -12.62 -5.14
N LEU A 35 15.98 -11.57 -5.32
CA LEU A 35 17.39 -11.56 -4.87
C LEU A 35 17.55 -11.65 -3.34
N ARG A 36 16.46 -11.61 -2.60
CA ARG A 36 16.40 -11.72 -1.14
C ARG A 36 15.34 -12.76 -0.76
N GLU A 37 15.78 -13.88 -0.23
CA GLU A 37 14.90 -14.85 0.43
C GLU A 37 14.47 -14.26 1.78
N ILE A 38 13.39 -13.49 1.78
CA ILE A 38 12.77 -13.01 3.02
C ILE A 38 11.64 -13.99 3.34
N PRO A 39 11.76 -14.81 4.40
CA PRO A 39 10.68 -15.67 4.83
C PRO A 39 9.45 -14.81 5.15
N CYS A 40 8.37 -15.01 4.41
CA CYS A 40 7.15 -14.25 4.57
C CYS A 40 5.96 -15.20 4.72
N ALA A 41 5.34 -15.21 5.91
CA ALA A 41 4.03 -15.82 6.09
C ALA A 41 2.99 -14.86 5.50
N LEU A 42 2.34 -15.24 4.40
CA LEU A 42 1.39 -14.40 3.71
C LEU A 42 -0.02 -14.95 3.91
N GLN A 43 -0.89 -14.14 4.46
CA GLN A 43 -2.31 -14.41 4.67
C GLN A 43 -3.16 -13.40 3.90
N THR A 44 -4.40 -13.78 3.60
CA THR A 44 -5.40 -12.91 2.96
C THR A 44 -6.64 -12.81 3.85
N ALA A 45 -7.28 -11.64 3.83
CA ALA A 45 -8.53 -11.39 4.55
C ALA A 45 -9.37 -10.34 3.82
N HIS A 46 -10.65 -10.23 4.19
CA HIS A 46 -11.53 -9.25 3.56
C HIS A 46 -12.64 -8.74 4.50
N LEU A 47 -13.28 -7.65 4.06
CA LEU A 47 -14.28 -6.90 4.83
C LEU A 47 -15.44 -7.75 5.35
N ASP A 48 -15.93 -8.74 4.58
CA ASP A 48 -17.13 -9.50 4.93
C ASP A 48 -16.86 -10.69 5.87
N GLN A 49 -15.62 -10.90 6.30
CA GLN A 49 -15.26 -11.91 7.28
C GLN A 49 -15.60 -11.44 8.72
N PRO A 50 -15.68 -12.37 9.69
CA PRO A 50 -15.81 -12.02 11.10
C PRO A 50 -14.74 -10.99 11.49
N GLU A 51 -15.14 -10.01 12.32
CA GLU A 51 -14.28 -8.86 12.68
C GLU A 51 -13.66 -8.15 11.45
N GLN A 52 -14.37 -8.22 10.31
CA GLN A 52 -13.95 -7.62 9.04
C GLN A 52 -12.58 -8.15 8.54
N GLY A 53 -12.27 -9.40 8.86
CA GLY A 53 -11.03 -10.07 8.52
C GLY A 53 -9.79 -9.57 9.28
N LEU A 54 -9.99 -8.79 10.34
CA LEU A 54 -8.93 -8.10 11.09
C LEU A 54 -9.07 -8.32 12.60
N PRO A 55 -9.21 -9.58 13.09
CA PRO A 55 -9.25 -9.83 14.52
C PRO A 55 -7.95 -9.38 15.20
N ASP A 56 -8.05 -8.98 16.47
CA ASP A 56 -6.90 -8.44 17.23
C ASP A 56 -5.72 -9.41 17.25
N ALA A 57 -5.99 -10.73 17.35
CA ALA A 57 -4.93 -11.75 17.31
C ALA A 57 -4.16 -11.75 15.98
N LEU A 58 -4.86 -11.63 14.84
CA LEU A 58 -4.23 -11.56 13.53
C LEU A 58 -3.45 -10.25 13.36
N LEU A 59 -4.03 -9.13 13.79
CA LEU A 59 -3.32 -7.84 13.75
C LEU A 59 -2.05 -7.87 14.60
N ALA A 60 -2.06 -8.55 15.76
CA ALA A 60 -0.89 -8.67 16.62
C ALA A 60 0.27 -9.43 15.98
N GLU A 61 -0.01 -10.38 15.08
CA GLU A 61 0.99 -11.18 14.36
C GLU A 61 1.36 -10.59 12.98
N THR A 62 0.68 -9.54 12.54
CA THR A 62 0.90 -8.93 11.23
C THR A 62 2.01 -7.89 11.29
N ASP A 63 3.08 -8.04 10.52
CA ASP A 63 4.13 -7.04 10.36
C ASP A 63 3.75 -5.96 9.34
N VAL A 64 3.08 -6.35 8.26
CA VAL A 64 2.65 -5.42 7.19
C VAL A 64 1.24 -5.74 6.74
N LEU A 65 0.41 -4.70 6.65
CA LEU A 65 -0.93 -4.74 6.09
C LEU A 65 -0.93 -4.07 4.72
N VAL A 66 -1.17 -4.86 3.67
CA VAL A 66 -1.39 -4.37 2.32
C VAL A 66 -2.89 -4.17 2.14
N TRP A 67 -3.30 -2.96 1.84
CA TRP A 67 -4.69 -2.54 1.80
C TRP A 67 -5.10 -2.09 0.41
N TRP A 68 -5.99 -2.82 -0.21
CA TRP A 68 -6.67 -2.39 -1.43
C TRP A 68 -8.16 -2.18 -1.16
N ALA A 69 -8.71 -1.04 -1.60
CA ALA A 69 -10.13 -0.75 -1.50
C ALA A 69 -10.53 0.30 -2.54
N HIS A 70 -11.78 0.30 -2.98
CA HIS A 70 -12.28 1.22 -3.99
C HIS A 70 -13.60 1.90 -3.60
N LEU A 71 -14.60 1.17 -3.11
CA LEU A 71 -15.96 1.71 -2.90
C LEU A 71 -16.46 1.63 -1.45
N ARG A 72 -15.99 0.65 -0.66
CA ARG A 72 -16.58 0.30 0.63
C ARG A 72 -15.81 0.86 1.84
N HIS A 73 -15.08 1.97 1.66
CA HIS A 73 -14.22 2.55 2.70
C HIS A 73 -14.97 2.89 4.00
N ALA A 74 -16.24 3.32 3.90
CA ALA A 74 -17.06 3.70 5.04
C ALA A 74 -17.53 2.51 5.89
N GLU A 75 -17.54 1.29 5.32
CA GLU A 75 -18.05 0.10 6.00
C GLU A 75 -17.08 -0.48 7.03
N LEU A 76 -15.79 -0.13 6.97
CA LEU A 76 -14.87 -0.49 8.05
C LEU A 76 -15.33 0.14 9.36
N SER A 77 -15.48 -0.68 10.39
CA SER A 77 -15.92 -0.21 11.71
C SER A 77 -14.87 0.69 12.38
N ASP A 78 -15.32 1.61 13.21
CA ASP A 78 -14.42 2.50 13.94
C ASP A 78 -13.54 1.73 14.93
N SER A 79 -14.04 0.61 15.48
CA SER A 79 -13.24 -0.27 16.34
C SER A 79 -12.09 -0.93 15.60
N ARG A 80 -12.30 -1.41 14.35
CA ARG A 80 -11.21 -1.99 13.54
C ARG A 80 -10.26 -0.92 13.04
N THR A 81 -10.79 0.25 12.69
CA THR A 81 -9.96 1.43 12.38
C THR A 81 -9.03 1.77 13.55
N ALA A 82 -9.57 1.88 14.76
CA ALA A 82 -8.77 2.20 15.95
C ALA A 82 -7.73 1.12 16.28
N ALA A 83 -8.05 -0.16 16.07
CA ALA A 83 -7.10 -1.27 16.26
C ALA A 83 -5.92 -1.18 15.29
N ILE A 84 -6.18 -0.90 14.00
CA ILE A 84 -5.14 -0.71 12.98
C ILE A 84 -4.27 0.50 13.33
N VAL A 85 -4.90 1.66 13.58
CA VAL A 85 -4.19 2.91 13.93
C VAL A 85 -3.28 2.68 15.14
N LYS A 86 -3.80 2.06 16.20
CA LYS A 86 -3.01 1.71 17.37
C LYS A 86 -1.83 0.82 17.01
N ALA A 87 -2.03 -0.23 16.21
CA ALA A 87 -0.97 -1.15 15.81
C ALA A 87 0.14 -0.43 15.01
N VAL A 88 -0.24 0.48 14.11
CA VAL A 88 0.70 1.29 13.34
C VAL A 88 1.49 2.23 14.26
N GLU A 89 0.82 2.98 15.12
CA GLU A 89 1.45 4.01 15.97
C GLU A 89 2.29 3.45 17.12
N THR A 90 1.92 2.26 17.66
CA THR A 90 2.56 1.75 18.89
C THR A 90 3.43 0.52 18.67
N ARG A 91 3.16 -0.27 17.63
CA ARG A 91 3.88 -1.51 17.37
C ARG A 91 4.70 -1.45 16.06
N GLY A 92 4.52 -0.40 15.26
CA GLY A 92 5.21 -0.27 13.99
C GLY A 92 4.65 -1.16 12.88
N LEU A 93 3.35 -1.55 12.95
CA LEU A 93 2.68 -2.21 11.83
C LEU A 93 2.87 -1.37 10.56
N GLY A 94 3.46 -1.95 9.52
CA GLY A 94 3.60 -1.31 8.22
C GLY A 94 2.27 -1.27 7.47
N LEU A 95 2.01 -0.20 6.74
CA LEU A 95 0.79 -0.05 5.96
C LEU A 95 1.11 0.31 4.50
N VAL A 96 0.75 -0.57 3.57
CA VAL A 96 0.86 -0.34 2.13
C VAL A 96 -0.54 -0.10 1.58
N VAL A 97 -0.82 1.13 1.14
CA VAL A 97 -2.14 1.61 0.74
C VAL A 97 -2.17 1.75 -0.78
N LEU A 98 -3.12 1.10 -1.43
CA LEU A 98 -3.18 0.98 -2.88
C LEU A 98 -4.41 1.67 -3.45
N HIS A 99 -4.21 2.38 -4.55
CA HIS A 99 -5.25 2.99 -5.36
C HIS A 99 -6.21 3.89 -4.55
N SER A 100 -7.53 3.70 -4.64
CA SER A 100 -8.55 4.48 -3.93
C SER A 100 -8.54 4.28 -2.42
N ALA A 101 -7.73 3.35 -1.89
CA ALA A 101 -7.60 3.14 -0.46
C ALA A 101 -7.03 4.38 0.30
N HIS A 102 -6.67 5.45 -0.40
CA HIS A 102 -6.40 6.75 0.24
C HIS A 102 -7.64 7.34 0.95
N TYR A 103 -8.85 6.81 0.70
CA TYR A 103 -10.06 7.11 1.44
C TYR A 103 -10.32 6.14 2.61
N ALA A 104 -9.49 5.13 2.82
CA ALA A 104 -9.64 4.20 3.94
C ALA A 104 -9.48 4.92 5.28
N LYS A 105 -10.42 4.66 6.22
CA LYS A 105 -10.43 5.29 7.54
C LYS A 105 -9.08 5.26 8.27
N PRO A 106 -8.32 4.13 8.30
CA PRO A 106 -7.01 4.11 8.96
C PRO A 106 -6.02 5.09 8.33
N PHE A 107 -5.96 5.18 6.99
CA PHE A 107 -5.08 6.11 6.29
C PHE A 107 -5.41 7.56 6.61
N LEU A 108 -6.71 7.91 6.56
CA LEU A 108 -7.18 9.25 6.88
C LEU A 108 -6.84 9.65 8.32
N GLN A 109 -7.04 8.74 9.27
CA GLN A 109 -6.78 8.99 10.69
C GLN A 109 -5.29 9.11 11.00
N LEU A 110 -4.47 8.20 10.46
CA LEU A 110 -3.01 8.20 10.67
C LEU A 110 -2.35 9.47 10.12
N LEU A 111 -2.76 9.90 8.93
CA LEU A 111 -2.19 11.08 8.28
C LEU A 111 -2.96 12.38 8.61
N LYS A 112 -4.04 12.32 9.38
CA LYS A 112 -4.89 13.47 9.75
C LYS A 112 -5.32 14.27 8.51
N THR A 113 -5.81 13.58 7.51
CA THR A 113 -6.12 14.10 6.19
C THR A 113 -7.53 13.75 5.75
N THR A 114 -8.02 14.42 4.71
CA THR A 114 -9.26 14.02 4.01
C THR A 114 -9.00 13.04 2.87
N GLY A 115 -7.76 12.93 2.41
CA GLY A 115 -7.39 12.13 1.25
C GLY A 115 -8.00 12.64 -0.07
N HIS A 116 -8.59 13.84 -0.08
CA HIS A 116 -9.38 14.32 -1.20
C HIS A 116 -8.53 14.67 -2.43
N LEU A 117 -9.05 14.31 -3.61
CA LEU A 117 -8.48 14.65 -4.91
C LEU A 117 -9.12 15.96 -5.41
N LYS A 118 -8.46 17.10 -5.17
CA LYS A 118 -9.01 18.41 -5.54
C LYS A 118 -9.12 18.63 -7.06
N GLY A 119 -8.30 17.92 -7.83
CA GLY A 119 -8.38 17.89 -9.28
C GLY A 119 -9.32 16.83 -9.86
N GLY A 120 -10.01 16.07 -8.98
CA GLY A 120 -10.91 14.99 -9.37
C GLY A 120 -10.19 13.74 -9.89
N TRP A 121 -10.92 12.89 -10.57
CA TRP A 121 -10.42 11.67 -11.19
C TRP A 121 -11.10 11.45 -12.55
N HIS A 122 -10.44 10.70 -13.42
CA HIS A 122 -10.97 10.36 -14.74
C HIS A 122 -10.58 8.93 -15.11
N GLU A 123 -11.57 8.04 -15.21
CA GLU A 123 -11.39 6.71 -15.77
C GLU A 123 -11.56 6.77 -17.28
N ASN A 124 -10.44 6.89 -17.99
CA ASN A 124 -10.43 7.00 -19.45
C ASN A 124 -9.43 6.03 -20.12
N GLY A 125 -8.79 5.15 -19.34
CA GLY A 125 -7.89 4.14 -19.86
C GLY A 125 -6.69 4.71 -20.62
N GLN A 126 -6.20 5.88 -20.25
CA GLN A 126 -5.07 6.50 -20.92
C GLN A 126 -3.73 6.05 -20.33
N PRO A 127 -2.64 6.07 -21.13
CA PRO A 127 -1.32 5.73 -20.64
C PRO A 127 -0.88 6.64 -19.50
N GLU A 128 -0.19 6.03 -18.55
CA GLU A 128 0.46 6.70 -17.43
C GLU A 128 1.94 6.37 -17.38
N GLU A 129 2.78 7.39 -17.35
CA GLU A 129 4.21 7.24 -17.12
C GLU A 129 4.49 7.35 -15.62
N ILE A 130 5.12 6.33 -15.05
CA ILE A 130 5.62 6.36 -13.68
C ILE A 130 7.09 6.74 -13.71
N ARG A 131 7.43 7.82 -13.04
CA ARG A 131 8.78 8.37 -12.93
C ARG A 131 9.35 8.17 -11.54
N VAL A 132 10.57 7.67 -11.46
CA VAL A 132 11.30 7.49 -10.20
C VAL A 132 11.85 8.84 -9.74
N CYS A 133 11.34 9.34 -8.62
CA CYS A 133 11.77 10.63 -8.04
C CYS A 133 12.88 10.48 -7.00
N ALA A 134 12.91 9.34 -6.29
CA ALA A 134 13.89 9.05 -5.24
C ALA A 134 14.58 7.70 -5.48
N PRO A 135 15.52 7.60 -6.43
CA PRO A 135 16.15 6.32 -6.78
C PRO A 135 16.97 5.70 -5.65
N GLN A 136 17.33 6.48 -4.63
CA GLN A 136 18.05 5.98 -3.45
C GLN A 136 17.10 5.41 -2.37
N HIS A 137 15.79 5.65 -2.48
CA HIS A 137 14.83 5.11 -1.52
C HIS A 137 14.71 3.59 -1.70
N PRO A 138 14.67 2.79 -0.61
CA PRO A 138 14.61 1.33 -0.70
C PRO A 138 13.48 0.81 -1.59
N ILE A 139 12.32 1.47 -1.62
CA ILE A 139 11.18 1.08 -2.46
C ILE A 139 11.50 1.22 -3.95
N ALA A 140 12.35 2.18 -4.35
CA ALA A 140 12.74 2.41 -5.73
C ALA A 140 13.89 1.50 -6.21
N GLN A 141 14.42 0.66 -5.34
CA GLN A 141 15.59 -0.17 -5.66
C GLN A 141 15.29 -1.15 -6.81
N GLY A 142 16.05 -1.06 -7.91
CA GLY A 142 15.84 -1.89 -9.10
C GLY A 142 14.65 -1.47 -9.96
N ILE A 143 14.03 -0.33 -9.65
CA ILE A 143 12.94 0.25 -10.45
C ILE A 143 13.49 1.36 -11.33
N SER A 144 13.09 1.36 -12.58
CA SER A 144 13.32 2.46 -13.53
C SER A 144 11.99 3.08 -13.93
N ASP A 145 12.02 4.21 -14.62
CA ASP A 145 10.81 4.78 -15.20
C ASP A 145 10.11 3.77 -16.12
N PHE A 146 8.79 3.71 -16.05
CA PHE A 146 8.00 2.78 -16.85
C PHE A 146 6.63 3.37 -17.21
N THR A 147 5.94 2.74 -18.16
CA THR A 147 4.62 3.16 -18.60
C THR A 147 3.60 2.06 -18.35
N LEU A 148 2.50 2.41 -17.69
CA LEU A 148 1.27 1.62 -17.66
C LEU A 148 0.48 1.97 -18.91
N PRO A 149 0.06 0.99 -19.72
CA PRO A 149 -0.59 1.27 -21.01
C PRO A 149 -1.98 1.91 -20.87
N ALA A 150 -2.63 1.66 -19.74
CA ALA A 150 -3.91 2.24 -19.39
C ALA A 150 -4.06 2.31 -17.87
N GLU A 151 -4.54 3.43 -17.36
CA GLU A 151 -4.82 3.64 -15.93
C GLU A 151 -5.85 4.77 -15.73
N GLU A 152 -6.45 4.79 -14.54
CA GLU A 152 -7.27 5.90 -14.08
C GLU A 152 -6.39 7.10 -13.72
N MET A 153 -6.76 8.30 -14.17
CA MET A 153 -6.05 9.52 -13.86
C MET A 153 -6.59 10.16 -12.57
N TYR A 154 -5.70 10.51 -11.64
CA TYR A 154 -6.01 11.37 -10.51
C TYR A 154 -5.48 12.78 -10.72
N GLY A 155 -6.28 13.77 -10.32
CA GLY A 155 -5.97 15.19 -10.44
C GLY A 155 -5.46 15.80 -9.14
N ALA A 156 -4.26 16.40 -9.20
CA ALA A 156 -3.73 17.20 -8.09
C ALA A 156 -4.49 18.53 -7.92
N PRO A 157 -4.48 19.17 -6.71
CA PRO A 157 -3.80 18.74 -5.50
C PRO A 157 -4.40 17.49 -4.84
N PHE A 158 -3.53 16.69 -4.24
CA PHE A 158 -3.89 15.57 -3.37
C PHE A 158 -3.79 16.04 -1.92
N ASP A 159 -4.90 15.95 -1.19
CA ASP A 159 -5.01 16.46 0.18
C ASP A 159 -4.45 15.46 1.19
N VAL A 160 -3.12 15.42 1.24
CA VAL A 160 -2.34 14.64 2.21
C VAL A 160 -1.23 15.51 2.79
N PRO A 161 -0.71 15.24 4.00
CA PRO A 161 0.45 15.95 4.52
C PRO A 161 1.67 15.71 3.62
N ALA A 162 2.62 16.63 3.67
CA ALA A 162 3.88 16.47 2.95
C ALA A 162 4.51 15.10 3.30
N PRO A 163 4.81 14.25 2.31
CA PRO A 163 5.47 12.98 2.57
C PRO A 163 6.93 13.21 3.00
N GLU A 164 7.48 12.27 3.76
CA GLU A 164 8.92 12.23 4.00
C GLU A 164 9.68 11.99 2.70
N CYS A 165 9.09 11.20 1.79
CA CYS A 165 9.66 10.95 0.48
C CYS A 165 8.57 10.83 -0.60
N LEU A 166 8.72 11.59 -1.67
CA LEU A 166 8.06 11.35 -2.95
C LEU A 166 8.93 10.34 -3.72
N VAL A 167 8.54 9.07 -3.71
CA VAL A 167 9.30 8.00 -4.35
C VAL A 167 8.99 7.92 -5.84
N PHE A 168 7.71 8.03 -6.20
CA PHE A 168 7.25 7.98 -7.59
C PHE A 168 6.27 9.10 -7.90
N GLN A 169 6.32 9.57 -9.14
CA GLN A 169 5.39 10.54 -9.68
C GLN A 169 4.78 10.00 -10.98
N SER A 170 3.49 10.12 -11.12
CA SER A 170 2.78 9.88 -12.38
C SER A 170 2.84 11.09 -13.29
N TYR A 171 2.99 10.84 -14.57
CA TYR A 171 2.73 11.81 -15.63
C TYR A 171 1.68 11.25 -16.58
N PHE A 172 0.66 12.02 -16.85
CA PHE A 172 -0.42 11.69 -17.77
C PHE A 172 -0.25 12.51 -19.05
N PRO A 173 0.32 11.91 -20.14
CA PRO A 173 0.67 12.65 -21.34
C PRO A 173 -0.51 13.36 -21.99
N GLN A 174 -1.67 12.72 -22.01
CA GLN A 174 -2.89 13.27 -22.65
C GLN A 174 -3.39 14.53 -21.95
N ALA A 175 -3.30 14.57 -20.63
CA ALA A 175 -3.72 15.70 -19.80
C ALA A 175 -2.58 16.70 -19.56
N GLN A 176 -1.34 16.36 -19.86
CA GLN A 176 -0.12 17.11 -19.52
C GLN A 176 -0.05 17.43 -18.00
N ARG A 177 -0.41 16.46 -17.17
CA ARG A 177 -0.50 16.62 -15.72
C ARG A 177 0.38 15.63 -14.98
N PHE A 178 0.83 16.07 -13.81
CA PHE A 178 1.56 15.24 -12.85
C PHE A 178 0.68 14.95 -11.64
N PHE A 179 0.93 13.79 -11.01
CA PHE A 179 0.33 13.41 -9.74
C PHE A 179 1.36 12.68 -8.85
N PRO A 180 1.43 12.98 -7.53
CA PRO A 180 2.31 12.26 -6.61
C PRO A 180 1.74 10.86 -6.37
N SER A 181 2.36 9.83 -6.93
CA SER A 181 1.80 8.48 -6.99
C SER A 181 2.49 7.44 -6.13
N GLY A 182 3.67 7.73 -5.60
CA GLY A 182 4.38 6.88 -4.65
C GLY A 182 4.88 7.70 -3.48
N LEU A 183 4.18 7.65 -2.34
CA LEU A 183 4.41 8.53 -1.20
C LEU A 183 4.73 7.72 0.05
N ALA A 184 5.74 8.12 0.81
CA ALA A 184 6.19 7.45 2.02
C ALA A 184 6.15 8.38 3.23
N TRP A 185 5.65 7.85 4.37
CA TRP A 185 5.61 8.52 5.67
C TRP A 185 6.00 7.52 6.77
N SER A 186 6.46 8.06 7.89
CA SER A 186 6.59 7.36 9.16
C SER A 186 5.69 8.02 10.20
N VAL A 187 4.99 7.22 11.01
CA VAL A 187 4.05 7.72 12.02
C VAL A 187 4.25 7.00 13.35
N GLY A 188 3.83 7.64 14.44
CA GLY A 188 3.98 7.11 15.79
C GLY A 188 5.27 7.53 16.49
N ALA A 189 5.34 7.28 17.81
CA ALA A 189 6.42 7.73 18.66
C ALA A 189 7.68 6.84 18.63
N GLY A 190 7.64 5.72 17.91
CA GLY A 190 8.70 4.72 17.90
C GLY A 190 8.91 4.04 19.26
N ILE A 191 9.06 2.72 19.25
CA ILE A 191 9.46 1.83 20.35
C ILE A 191 8.34 1.51 21.36
N ASP A 192 7.66 0.38 21.14
CA ASP A 192 7.26 -0.47 22.25
C ASP A 192 8.51 -1.22 22.75
N PRO A 193 9.01 -0.96 23.97
CA PRO A 193 10.20 -1.65 24.51
C PRO A 193 9.98 -3.16 24.63
N ASN A 194 8.75 -3.67 24.55
CA ASN A 194 8.44 -5.09 24.59
C ASN A 194 8.51 -5.75 23.21
N PHE A 195 8.53 -4.99 22.11
CA PHE A 195 8.64 -5.53 20.75
C PHE A 195 10.09 -5.92 20.40
N ALA A 196 11.09 -5.35 21.06
CA ALA A 196 12.52 -5.61 20.85
C ALA A 196 12.98 -7.04 21.23
N SER A 197 12.10 -7.91 21.73
CA SER A 197 12.45 -9.20 22.34
C SER A 197 12.14 -10.43 21.48
N GLY A 198 11.73 -10.27 20.21
CA GLY A 198 11.54 -11.38 19.27
C GLY A 198 12.88 -11.89 18.70
N PRO A 199 13.02 -13.21 18.38
CA PRO A 199 14.22 -13.76 17.76
C PRO A 199 14.38 -13.20 16.33
N GLY A 200 15.17 -12.13 16.21
CA GLY A 200 15.43 -11.41 14.97
C GLY A 200 15.55 -9.90 15.13
N GLY A 201 15.34 -9.37 16.31
CA GLY A 201 15.46 -7.94 16.63
C GLY A 201 16.90 -7.44 16.51
N GLY A 202 17.22 -6.74 15.43
CA GLY A 202 18.43 -5.95 15.30
C GLY A 202 18.22 -4.59 15.95
N GLN A 203 19.23 -4.08 16.66
CA GLN A 203 19.20 -2.73 17.23
C GLN A 203 19.35 -1.68 16.12
N GLY A 204 18.24 -1.09 15.66
CA GLY A 204 18.20 0.00 14.70
C GLY A 204 17.36 1.17 15.21
N GLN A 205 17.83 2.39 15.03
CA GLN A 205 17.06 3.60 15.31
C GLN A 205 15.84 3.65 14.40
N GLY A 206 14.61 3.67 14.95
CA GLY A 206 13.35 3.72 14.22
C GLY A 206 12.48 2.48 14.31
N GLU A 207 12.84 1.46 15.07
CA GLU A 207 12.13 0.19 15.25
C GLU A 207 10.88 0.32 16.12
N GLY A 208 9.87 0.96 15.67
CA GLY A 208 8.62 1.15 16.39
C GLY A 208 7.73 2.19 15.72
N GLN A 209 8.27 2.89 14.71
CA GLN A 209 7.45 3.77 13.87
C GLN A 209 6.75 2.95 12.80
N GLY A 210 5.45 3.12 12.66
CA GLY A 210 4.72 2.58 11.54
C GLY A 210 5.14 3.27 10.25
N ARG A 211 5.48 2.50 9.23
CA ARG A 211 5.81 3.03 7.90
C ARG A 211 4.59 2.90 7.00
N ILE A 212 4.21 3.98 6.34
CA ILE A 212 3.08 4.05 5.42
C ILE A 212 3.61 4.33 4.02
N PHE A 213 3.24 3.48 3.07
CA PHE A 213 3.48 3.73 1.66
C PHE A 213 2.16 3.75 0.90
N TYR A 214 1.92 4.81 0.15
CA TYR A 214 0.79 4.92 -0.76
C TYR A 214 1.26 4.76 -2.21
N PHE A 215 0.55 3.94 -2.98
CA PHE A 215 0.75 3.80 -4.42
C PHE A 215 -0.56 3.99 -5.16
N ARG A 216 -0.62 5.04 -5.99
CA ARG A 216 -1.84 5.45 -6.66
C ARG A 216 -2.35 4.47 -7.72
N PRO A 217 -1.53 3.95 -8.68
CA PRO A 217 -2.04 3.03 -9.70
C PRO A 217 -2.67 1.77 -9.13
N GLY A 218 -3.60 1.18 -9.87
CA GLY A 218 -4.18 -0.10 -9.48
C GLY A 218 -5.70 -0.16 -9.50
N HIS A 219 -6.33 0.61 -10.41
CA HIS A 219 -7.75 0.49 -10.71
C HIS A 219 -8.05 -0.91 -11.24
N GLU A 220 -9.12 -1.54 -10.77
CA GLU A 220 -9.46 -2.93 -11.09
C GLU A 220 -9.76 -3.17 -12.58
N ALA A 221 -10.07 -2.13 -13.34
CA ALA A 221 -10.29 -2.23 -14.78
C ALA A 221 -8.99 -2.39 -15.59
N HIS A 222 -7.83 -2.29 -14.95
CA HIS A 222 -6.53 -2.35 -15.63
C HIS A 222 -5.60 -3.41 -15.03
N PRO A 223 -4.77 -4.11 -15.84
CA PRO A 223 -3.92 -5.21 -15.37
C PRO A 223 -2.64 -4.72 -14.69
N THR A 224 -2.73 -3.66 -13.91
CA THR A 224 -1.62 -2.93 -13.28
C THR A 224 -0.73 -3.81 -12.42
N TYR A 225 -1.32 -4.71 -11.64
CA TYR A 225 -0.56 -5.59 -10.74
C TYR A 225 0.15 -6.75 -11.44
N PHE A 226 -0.03 -6.90 -12.75
CA PHE A 226 0.76 -7.83 -13.57
C PHE A 226 2.00 -7.16 -14.20
N HIS A 227 2.14 -5.84 -14.10
CA HIS A 227 3.31 -5.15 -14.64
C HIS A 227 4.57 -5.46 -13.80
N PRO A 228 5.69 -5.91 -14.40
CA PRO A 228 6.86 -6.38 -13.64
C PRO A 228 7.46 -5.34 -12.69
N GLN A 229 7.50 -4.06 -13.09
CA GLN A 229 7.99 -2.97 -12.24
C GLN A 229 7.04 -2.72 -11.06
N VAL A 230 5.71 -2.80 -11.26
CA VAL A 230 4.73 -2.68 -10.18
C VAL A 230 4.89 -3.82 -9.18
N GLN A 231 5.04 -5.04 -9.65
CA GLN A 231 5.29 -6.19 -8.78
C GLN A 231 6.56 -6.02 -7.94
N ALA A 232 7.65 -5.52 -8.56
CA ALA A 232 8.90 -5.29 -7.86
C ALA A 232 8.78 -4.17 -6.81
N LEU A 233 8.17 -3.03 -7.17
CA LEU A 233 7.96 -1.94 -6.21
C LEU A 233 7.06 -2.33 -5.06
N LEU A 234 5.99 -3.12 -5.29
CA LEU A 234 5.10 -3.58 -4.22
C LEU A 234 5.84 -4.50 -3.24
N PHE A 235 6.66 -5.41 -3.75
CA PHE A 235 7.50 -6.24 -2.90
C PHE A 235 8.48 -5.40 -2.07
N ASN A 236 9.18 -4.44 -2.71
CA ASN A 236 10.05 -3.50 -2.01
C ASN A 236 9.29 -2.69 -0.95
N ALA A 237 8.07 -2.23 -1.27
CA ALA A 237 7.23 -1.47 -0.34
C ALA A 237 6.86 -2.29 0.89
N VAL A 238 6.49 -3.57 0.70
CA VAL A 238 6.22 -4.48 1.82
C VAL A 238 7.47 -4.72 2.66
N CYS A 239 8.63 -4.94 2.04
CA CYS A 239 9.90 -5.12 2.76
C CYS A 239 10.29 -3.85 3.54
N TRP A 240 10.13 -2.68 2.94
CA TRP A 240 10.41 -1.41 3.60
C TRP A 240 9.44 -1.14 4.75
N ALA A 241 8.14 -1.32 4.52
CA ALA A 241 7.12 -1.10 5.55
C ALA A 241 7.28 -2.08 6.73
N GLY A 242 7.76 -3.30 6.47
CA GLY A 242 8.07 -4.31 7.47
C GLY A 242 9.47 -4.23 8.08
N HIS A 243 10.21 -3.14 7.86
CA HIS A 243 11.57 -2.93 8.39
C HIS A 243 12.58 -4.04 8.00
N ARG A 244 12.44 -4.59 6.79
CA ARG A 244 13.35 -5.63 6.27
C ARG A 244 14.43 -5.08 5.32
N ILE A 245 14.25 -3.81 4.89
CA ILE A 245 15.22 -3.05 4.07
C ILE A 245 15.18 -1.57 4.43
#